data_25a674a9e522f8036c1fa22b96c87ffb
#
_entry.id   25a674a9e522f8036c1fa22b96c87ffb
#
_cell.length_a   1.000
_cell.length_b   1.000
_cell.length_c   1.000
_cell.angle_alpha   90.00
_cell.angle_beta   90.00
_cell.angle_gamma   90.00
#
_symmetry.space_group_name_H-M   'P 1'
#
loop_
_entity.id
_entity.type
_entity.pdbx_description
1 polymer ?
#
loop_
_entity_poly.entity_id
_entity_poly.type
_entity_poly.pdbx_seq_one_letter_code
_entity_poly.pdbx_strand_id
1 'polypeptide(L)'
;GENGHIQFLSKGRAVTYSKEDARFQDNVYGAWWDSGDYGCMTPEGTLLLKDRQVDLIEHIDSNLALEDVLLEKLDFLSEVVIIRDVNGAPQPIIALADDAEMNWEAWWAMVADLPLLKEPILMAYDDIPRTATMKVQCLKMEAEMKEKNL
;
A
#
# COMPACT_ATOMS: atom_id res chain seq x y z
N GLY A 1 -7.71 1.08 19.53
CA GLY A 1 -7.83 2.52 19.29
C GLY A 1 -8.49 2.79 17.96
N GLU A 2 -8.93 4.01 17.73
CA GLU A 2 -9.45 4.39 16.41
C GLU A 2 -8.29 4.56 15.43
N ASN A 3 -8.53 4.23 14.16
CA ASN A 3 -7.59 4.47 13.09
C ASN A 3 -7.53 5.96 12.75
N GLY A 4 -6.36 6.46 12.42
CA GLY A 4 -6.18 7.88 12.08
C GLY A 4 -4.82 8.19 11.47
N HIS A 5 -4.63 9.44 11.11
CA HIS A 5 -3.37 9.96 10.60
C HIS A 5 -2.33 10.02 11.73
N ILE A 6 -1.11 9.58 11.41
CA ILE A 6 0.00 9.59 12.36
C ILE A 6 0.70 10.94 12.27
N GLN A 7 0.69 11.67 13.38
CA GLN A 7 1.36 12.97 13.48
C GLN A 7 2.43 12.94 14.57
N PHE A 8 3.52 13.64 14.34
CA PHE A 8 4.64 13.75 15.27
C PHE A 8 4.78 15.17 15.82
N LEU A 9 5.08 15.24 17.12
CA LEU A 9 5.58 16.42 17.78
C LEU A 9 7.05 16.20 18.13
N SER A 10 7.97 16.85 17.41
CA SER A 10 9.41 16.66 17.60
C SER A 10 10.18 17.95 17.41
N LYS A 11 11.16 18.18 18.29
CA LYS A 11 12.13 19.28 18.12
C LYS A 11 13.14 19.00 17.00
N GLY A 12 13.30 17.74 16.60
CA GLY A 12 14.23 17.30 15.56
C GLY A 12 13.63 17.19 14.15
N ARG A 13 12.39 17.70 13.94
CA ARG A 13 11.80 17.67 12.60
C ARG A 13 12.57 18.58 11.64
N ALA A 14 12.51 18.27 10.33
CA ALA A 14 13.02 19.15 9.28
C ALA A 14 12.39 20.54 9.38
N VAL A 15 13.12 21.56 8.93
CA VAL A 15 12.62 22.94 8.86
C VAL A 15 11.82 23.16 7.57
N THR A 16 12.26 22.50 6.51
CA THR A 16 11.60 22.49 5.18
C THR A 16 12.17 21.39 4.31
N TYR A 17 11.56 21.13 3.17
CA TYR A 17 12.12 20.29 2.11
C TYR A 17 12.81 21.13 1.06
N SER A 18 14.06 20.80 0.73
CA SER A 18 14.80 21.50 -0.33
C SER A 18 14.03 21.39 -1.66
N LYS A 19 13.69 22.53 -2.25
CA LYS A 19 12.93 22.68 -3.51
C LYS A 19 11.45 22.24 -3.46
N GLU A 20 10.93 21.82 -2.28
CA GLU A 20 9.54 21.37 -2.11
C GLU A 20 8.91 21.95 -0.83
N ASP A 21 9.14 23.24 -0.54
CA ASP A 21 8.64 23.89 0.66
C ASP A 21 7.11 23.83 0.77
N ALA A 22 6.38 24.01 -0.32
CA ALA A 22 4.92 23.92 -0.33
C ALA A 22 4.45 22.55 0.19
N ARG A 23 5.02 21.46 -0.31
CA ARG A 23 4.72 20.11 0.15
C ARG A 23 5.06 19.92 1.62
N PHE A 24 6.13 20.55 2.11
CA PHE A 24 6.44 20.51 3.53
C PHE A 24 5.38 21.23 4.37
N GLN A 25 4.93 22.43 3.93
CA GLN A 25 3.93 23.22 4.64
C GLN A 25 2.56 22.52 4.69
N ASP A 26 2.19 21.77 3.66
CA ASP A 26 0.95 21.00 3.62
C ASP A 26 0.87 19.93 4.72
N ASN A 27 2.02 19.49 5.23
CA ASN A 27 2.11 18.50 6.31
C ASN A 27 2.28 19.13 7.70
N VAL A 28 2.28 20.46 7.82
CA VAL A 28 2.50 21.17 9.09
C VAL A 28 1.17 21.62 9.69
N TYR A 29 0.84 21.11 10.86
CA TYR A 29 -0.35 21.47 11.65
C TYR A 29 0.06 22.09 12.98
N GLY A 30 0.40 23.37 12.96
CA GLY A 30 0.96 24.06 14.11
C GLY A 30 2.31 23.46 14.54
N ALA A 31 2.38 22.89 15.73
CA ALA A 31 3.58 22.22 16.23
C ALA A 31 3.73 20.77 15.75
N TRP A 32 2.67 20.19 15.21
CA TRP A 32 2.61 18.82 14.74
C TRP A 32 2.99 18.73 13.27
N TRP A 33 3.54 17.58 12.87
CA TRP A 33 3.88 17.24 11.50
C TRP A 33 3.27 15.89 11.12
N ASP A 34 2.52 15.87 10.04
CA ASP A 34 1.89 14.68 9.48
C ASP A 34 2.94 13.84 8.77
N SER A 35 3.04 12.56 9.14
CA SER A 35 4.00 11.63 8.54
C SER A 35 3.59 11.15 7.15
N GLY A 36 2.32 11.30 6.81
CA GLY A 36 1.71 10.67 5.64
C GLY A 36 1.36 9.20 5.87
N ASP A 37 1.45 8.72 7.11
CA ASP A 37 1.11 7.35 7.48
C ASP A 37 -0.22 7.28 8.22
N TYR A 38 -0.87 6.12 8.15
CA TYR A 38 -2.15 5.81 8.76
C TYR A 38 -2.01 4.61 9.70
N GLY A 39 -2.63 4.68 10.84
CA GLY A 39 -2.50 3.62 11.84
C GLY A 39 -3.35 3.86 13.08
N CYS A 40 -3.09 3.09 14.12
CA CYS A 40 -3.77 3.24 15.40
C CYS A 40 -2.83 2.99 16.58
N MET A 41 -3.23 3.48 17.74
CA MET A 41 -2.55 3.18 19.02
C MET A 41 -3.29 2.04 19.73
N THR A 42 -2.58 0.99 20.14
CA THR A 42 -3.17 -0.07 20.96
C THR A 42 -3.44 0.44 22.38
N PRO A 43 -4.28 -0.24 23.16
CA PRO A 43 -4.50 0.10 24.57
C PRO A 43 -3.22 0.09 25.41
N GLU A 44 -2.24 -0.74 25.02
CA GLU A 44 -0.93 -0.87 25.68
C GLU A 44 0.06 0.24 25.28
N GLY A 45 -0.33 1.13 24.36
CA GLY A 45 0.48 2.25 23.88
C GLY A 45 1.42 1.90 22.72
N THR A 46 1.21 0.78 22.03
CA THR A 46 1.96 0.43 20.84
C THR A 46 1.33 1.06 19.61
N LEU A 47 2.13 1.72 18.78
CA LEU A 47 1.69 2.24 17.49
C LEU A 47 1.69 1.10 16.46
N LEU A 48 0.52 0.84 15.87
CA LEU A 48 0.36 -0.07 14.74
C LEU A 48 0.25 0.75 13.45
N LEU A 49 1.25 0.63 12.60
CA LEU A 49 1.23 1.18 11.27
C LEU A 49 0.36 0.28 10.38
N LYS A 50 -0.56 0.87 9.63
CA LYS A 50 -1.43 0.14 8.70
C LYS A 50 -1.03 0.39 7.25
N ASP A 51 -1.06 1.65 6.82
CA ASP A 51 -0.80 2.02 5.43
C ASP A 51 -0.24 3.44 5.35
N ARG A 52 0.11 3.86 4.12
CA ARG A 52 0.25 5.27 3.80
C ARG A 52 -1.11 5.87 3.48
N GLN A 53 -1.32 7.14 3.82
CA GLN A 53 -2.57 7.84 3.52
C GLN A 53 -2.92 7.82 2.03
N VAL A 54 -1.91 7.89 1.16
CA VAL A 54 -2.07 7.89 -0.31
C VAL A 54 -2.45 6.52 -0.87
N ASP A 55 -2.20 5.44 -0.12
CA ASP A 55 -2.43 4.07 -0.55
C ASP A 55 -3.74 3.48 0.03
N LEU A 56 -4.49 4.25 0.85
CA LEU A 56 -5.75 3.79 1.44
C LEU A 56 -6.79 3.47 0.37
N ILE A 57 -7.37 2.28 0.45
CA ILE A 57 -8.44 1.81 -0.44
C ILE A 57 -9.71 1.64 0.37
N GLU A 58 -10.83 2.11 -0.19
CA GLU A 58 -12.12 2.00 0.49
C GLU A 58 -12.47 0.54 0.78
N HIS A 59 -12.96 0.27 1.99
CA HIS A 59 -13.33 -1.06 2.50
C HIS A 59 -12.15 -2.03 2.77
N ILE A 60 -10.91 -1.60 2.63
CA ILE A 60 -9.73 -2.35 3.09
C ILE A 60 -9.18 -1.67 4.34
N ASP A 61 -9.06 -2.43 5.44
CA ASP A 61 -8.55 -1.90 6.71
C ASP A 61 -7.04 -1.64 6.68
N SER A 62 -6.29 -2.49 5.96
CA SER A 62 -4.86 -2.34 5.70
C SER A 62 -4.45 -3.14 4.47
N ASN A 63 -3.93 -2.44 3.45
CA ASN A 63 -3.37 -3.09 2.25
C ASN A 63 -2.15 -3.91 2.62
N LEU A 64 -1.24 -3.37 3.44
CA LEU A 64 -0.03 -4.07 3.89
C LEU A 64 -0.36 -5.39 4.59
N ALA A 65 -1.32 -5.37 5.53
CA ALA A 65 -1.71 -6.59 6.23
C ALA A 65 -2.35 -7.62 5.30
N LEU A 66 -3.11 -7.18 4.29
CA LEU A 66 -3.72 -8.05 3.31
C LEU A 66 -2.68 -8.64 2.36
N GLU A 67 -1.75 -7.85 1.88
CA GLU A 67 -0.61 -8.27 1.06
C GLU A 67 0.25 -9.30 1.80
N ASP A 68 0.59 -9.05 3.07
CA ASP A 68 1.35 -9.99 3.91
C ASP A 68 0.63 -11.33 4.07
N VAL A 69 -0.69 -11.31 4.32
CA VAL A 69 -1.49 -12.54 4.44
C VAL A 69 -1.49 -13.35 3.14
N LEU A 70 -1.63 -12.69 1.99
CA LEU A 70 -1.61 -13.35 0.69
C LEU A 70 -0.24 -13.97 0.40
N LEU A 71 0.85 -13.25 0.67
CA LEU A 71 2.23 -13.75 0.49
C LEU A 71 2.54 -14.90 1.44
N GLU A 72 2.05 -14.86 2.69
CA GLU A 72 2.29 -15.94 3.65
C GLU A 72 1.57 -17.25 3.28
N LYS A 73 0.38 -17.13 2.68
CA LYS A 73 -0.50 -18.29 2.43
C LYS A 73 -0.37 -18.88 1.03
N LEU A 74 0.11 -18.10 0.07
CA LEU A 74 0.21 -18.49 -1.32
C LEU A 74 1.69 -18.55 -1.73
N ASP A 75 2.30 -19.71 -1.56
CA ASP A 75 3.74 -19.96 -1.74
C ASP A 75 4.24 -19.81 -3.19
N PHE A 76 3.33 -19.76 -4.16
CA PHE A 76 3.62 -19.49 -5.57
C PHE A 76 3.79 -17.99 -5.89
N LEU A 77 3.58 -17.08 -4.91
CA LEU A 77 3.74 -15.65 -5.08
C LEU A 77 5.10 -15.17 -4.55
N SER A 78 5.74 -14.27 -5.28
CA SER A 78 6.95 -13.54 -4.83
C SER A 78 6.65 -12.11 -4.43
N GLU A 79 5.55 -11.53 -4.96
CA GLU A 79 5.11 -10.18 -4.62
C GLU A 79 3.60 -10.06 -4.78
N VAL A 80 2.98 -9.30 -3.90
CA VAL A 80 1.59 -8.84 -4.01
C VAL A 80 1.57 -7.34 -3.74
N VAL A 81 0.88 -6.60 -4.57
CA VAL A 81 0.64 -5.17 -4.40
C VAL A 81 -0.82 -4.90 -4.70
N ILE A 82 -1.54 -4.28 -3.78
CA ILE A 82 -2.93 -3.90 -4.00
C ILE A 82 -3.00 -2.41 -4.29
N ILE A 83 -3.48 -2.06 -5.48
CA ILE A 83 -3.65 -0.67 -5.92
C ILE A 83 -5.11 -0.40 -6.24
N ARG A 84 -5.46 0.87 -6.49
CA ARG A 84 -6.78 1.24 -7.00
C ARG A 84 -6.84 1.12 -8.51
N ASP A 85 -7.88 0.49 -9.01
CA ASP A 85 -8.20 0.56 -10.44
C ASP A 85 -8.76 1.94 -10.85
N VAL A 86 -9.19 2.06 -12.09
CA VAL A 86 -9.78 3.32 -12.62
C VAL A 86 -11.07 3.75 -11.92
N ASN A 87 -11.74 2.85 -11.22
CA ASN A 87 -12.97 3.09 -10.47
C ASN A 87 -12.73 3.22 -8.96
N GLY A 88 -11.47 3.13 -8.52
CA GLY A 88 -11.10 3.15 -7.10
C GLY A 88 -11.25 1.81 -6.38
N ALA A 89 -11.58 0.73 -7.11
CA ALA A 89 -11.70 -0.60 -6.52
C ALA A 89 -10.32 -1.28 -6.36
N PRO A 90 -10.17 -2.17 -5.37
CA PRO A 90 -8.91 -2.85 -5.13
C PRO A 90 -8.55 -3.80 -6.28
N GLN A 91 -7.40 -3.57 -6.90
CA GLN A 91 -6.82 -4.37 -7.97
C GLN A 91 -5.50 -4.99 -7.51
N PRO A 92 -5.46 -6.30 -7.28
CA PRO A 92 -4.21 -6.99 -6.98
C PRO A 92 -3.32 -7.05 -8.22
N ILE A 93 -2.03 -6.76 -8.02
CA ILE A 93 -0.96 -7.02 -8.96
C ILE A 93 -0.04 -8.02 -8.28
N ILE A 94 0.27 -9.12 -8.95
CA ILE A 94 1.05 -10.20 -8.37
C ILE A 94 2.22 -10.56 -9.26
N ALA A 95 3.35 -10.90 -8.63
CA ALA A 95 4.45 -11.57 -9.29
C ALA A 95 4.55 -13.02 -8.77
N LEU A 96 4.83 -13.94 -9.68
CA LEU A 96 5.04 -15.33 -9.32
C LEU A 96 6.48 -15.54 -8.82
N ALA A 97 6.65 -16.51 -7.95
CA ALA A 97 7.98 -16.99 -7.56
C ALA A 97 8.69 -17.65 -8.75
N ASP A 98 10.01 -17.77 -8.66
CA ASP A 98 10.81 -18.39 -9.71
C ASP A 98 10.29 -19.80 -10.00
N ASP A 99 10.11 -20.11 -11.28
CA ASP A 99 9.59 -21.39 -11.78
C ASP A 99 8.19 -21.78 -11.29
N ALA A 100 7.45 -20.88 -10.63
CA ALA A 100 6.09 -21.11 -10.20
C ALA A 100 5.05 -20.80 -11.29
N GLU A 101 3.95 -21.55 -11.29
CA GLU A 101 2.79 -21.29 -12.12
C GLU A 101 1.62 -20.76 -11.27
N MET A 102 0.74 -19.99 -11.89
CA MET A 102 -0.44 -19.45 -11.21
C MET A 102 -1.40 -20.56 -10.79
N ASN A 103 -1.66 -20.66 -9.51
CA ASN A 103 -2.67 -21.57 -8.95
C ASN A 103 -3.99 -20.83 -8.71
N TRP A 104 -4.85 -20.81 -9.71
CA TRP A 104 -6.13 -20.11 -9.68
C TRP A 104 -7.08 -20.64 -8.61
N GLU A 105 -7.08 -21.96 -8.37
CA GLU A 105 -7.94 -22.56 -7.35
C GLU A 105 -7.54 -22.08 -5.94
N ALA A 106 -6.24 -22.09 -5.63
CA ALA A 106 -5.73 -21.60 -4.36
C ALA A 106 -5.99 -20.09 -4.20
N TRP A 107 -5.80 -19.31 -5.27
CA TRP A 107 -6.10 -17.87 -5.26
C TRP A 107 -7.56 -17.60 -4.90
N TRP A 108 -8.50 -18.16 -5.66
CA TRP A 108 -9.93 -17.90 -5.43
C TRP A 108 -10.43 -18.46 -4.10
N ALA A 109 -9.88 -19.56 -3.62
CA ALA A 109 -10.18 -20.06 -2.28
C ALA A 109 -9.68 -19.11 -1.18
N MET A 110 -8.49 -18.51 -1.36
CA MET A 110 -7.90 -17.59 -0.40
C MET A 110 -8.65 -16.26 -0.33
N VAL A 111 -9.07 -15.71 -1.46
CA VAL A 111 -9.74 -14.40 -1.51
C VAL A 111 -11.25 -14.47 -1.30
N ALA A 112 -11.84 -15.66 -1.15
CA ALA A 112 -13.28 -15.85 -1.01
C ALA A 112 -13.89 -15.10 0.18
N ASP A 113 -13.16 -15.04 1.30
CA ASP A 113 -13.56 -14.38 2.53
C ASP A 113 -12.95 -12.97 2.70
N LEU A 114 -12.23 -12.48 1.69
CA LEU A 114 -11.60 -11.17 1.70
C LEU A 114 -12.50 -10.12 1.04
N PRO A 115 -12.29 -8.83 1.32
CA PRO A 115 -12.96 -7.76 0.60
C PRO A 115 -12.75 -7.93 -0.92
N LEU A 116 -13.80 -7.67 -1.69
CA LEU A 116 -13.91 -7.83 -3.15
C LEU A 116 -12.62 -7.51 -3.92
N LEU A 117 -11.69 -8.47 -3.96
CA LEU A 117 -10.51 -8.39 -4.81
C LEU A 117 -10.90 -8.84 -6.22
N LYS A 118 -10.43 -8.10 -7.20
CA LYS A 118 -10.56 -8.47 -8.61
C LYS A 118 -9.62 -9.63 -8.96
N GLU A 119 -9.82 -10.18 -10.16
CA GLU A 119 -8.83 -11.05 -10.78
C GLU A 119 -7.46 -10.35 -10.80
N PRO A 120 -6.39 -11.00 -10.32
CA PRO A 120 -5.09 -10.37 -10.24
C PRO A 120 -4.48 -10.15 -11.61
N ILE A 121 -3.74 -9.05 -11.76
CA ILE A 121 -2.89 -8.82 -12.92
C ILE A 121 -1.53 -9.45 -12.62
N LEU A 122 -1.10 -10.37 -13.49
CA LEU A 122 0.24 -10.96 -13.42
C LEU A 122 1.25 -9.97 -14.01
N MET A 123 2.30 -9.69 -13.27
CA MET A 123 3.41 -8.83 -13.69
C MET A 123 4.73 -9.49 -13.30
N ALA A 124 5.76 -9.38 -14.14
CA ALA A 124 7.08 -9.84 -13.72
C ALA A 124 7.59 -8.99 -12.55
N TYR A 125 8.30 -9.61 -11.62
CA TYR A 125 8.80 -8.93 -10.42
C TYR A 125 9.60 -7.65 -10.77
N ASP A 126 10.44 -7.73 -11.80
CA ASP A 126 11.29 -6.63 -12.26
C ASP A 126 10.51 -5.52 -12.99
N ASP A 127 9.30 -5.79 -13.45
CA ASP A 127 8.42 -4.81 -14.11
C ASP A 127 7.60 -3.99 -13.10
N ILE A 128 7.54 -4.43 -11.83
CA ILE A 128 6.88 -3.67 -10.77
C ILE A 128 7.72 -2.42 -10.46
N PRO A 129 7.20 -1.20 -10.70
CA PRO A 129 7.97 0.02 -10.56
C PRO A 129 8.34 0.27 -9.09
N ARG A 130 9.65 0.50 -8.86
CA ARG A 130 10.21 0.73 -7.53
C ARG A 130 11.05 2.00 -7.49
N THR A 131 11.17 2.55 -6.30
CA THR A 131 12.13 3.64 -6.02
C THR A 131 13.56 3.05 -5.94
N ALA A 132 14.57 3.93 -5.90
CA ALA A 132 15.96 3.53 -5.66
C ALA A 132 16.16 2.79 -4.31
N THR A 133 15.21 2.95 -3.37
CA THR A 133 15.19 2.25 -2.08
C THR A 133 14.29 1.01 -2.08
N MET A 134 13.96 0.49 -3.25
CA MET A 134 13.14 -0.72 -3.48
C MET A 134 11.68 -0.63 -3.03
N LYS A 135 11.16 0.56 -2.73
CA LYS A 135 9.75 0.74 -2.39
C LYS A 135 8.90 0.75 -3.65
N VAL A 136 7.81 -0.01 -3.66
CA VAL A 136 6.84 -0.03 -4.76
C VAL A 136 6.20 1.35 -4.94
N GLN A 137 6.03 1.76 -6.18
CA GLN A 137 5.45 3.05 -6.58
C GLN A 137 3.98 2.87 -6.98
N CYS A 138 3.08 2.62 -6.02
CA CYS A 138 1.66 2.36 -6.26
C CYS A 138 0.99 3.43 -7.13
N LEU A 139 1.21 4.72 -6.83
CA LEU A 139 0.63 5.82 -7.61
C LEU A 139 1.08 5.84 -9.09
N LYS A 140 2.32 5.40 -9.36
CA LYS A 140 2.79 5.26 -10.74
C LYS A 140 2.06 4.14 -11.46
N MET A 141 1.88 3.00 -10.80
CA MET A 141 1.13 1.86 -11.34
C MET A 141 -0.33 2.24 -11.61
N GLU A 142 -0.98 2.93 -10.68
CA GLU A 142 -2.35 3.45 -10.85
C GLU A 142 -2.46 4.40 -12.05
N ALA A 143 -1.47 5.27 -12.24
CA ALA A 143 -1.44 6.18 -13.39
C ALA A 143 -1.30 5.43 -14.73
N GLU A 144 -0.40 4.45 -14.79
CA GLU A 144 -0.20 3.61 -15.98
C GLU A 144 -1.43 2.76 -16.31
N MET A 145 -2.16 2.26 -15.29
CA MET A 145 -3.42 1.54 -15.51
C MET A 145 -4.51 2.46 -16.07
N LYS A 146 -4.63 3.68 -15.55
CA LYS A 146 -5.59 4.67 -16.08
C LYS A 146 -5.32 4.99 -17.56
N GLU A 147 -4.05 5.10 -17.95
CA GLU A 147 -3.68 5.32 -19.36
C GLU A 147 -4.06 4.15 -20.26
N LYS A 148 -3.99 2.91 -19.75
CA LYS A 148 -4.34 1.69 -20.47
C LYS A 148 -5.82 1.33 -20.42
N ASN A 149 -6.67 2.08 -19.68
CA ASN A 149 -8.08 1.78 -19.39
C ASN A 149 -8.29 0.38 -18.75
N LEU A 150 -7.39 -0.01 -17.89
CA LEU A 150 -7.45 -1.27 -17.13
C LEU A 150 -7.94 -1.03 -15.70
#